data_477a09aa9a6f6dde0202f936e20d6330
#
_entry.id   477a09aa9a6f6dde0202f936e20d6330
#
_cell.length_a   1.000
_cell.length_b   1.000
_cell.length_c   1.000
_cell.angle_alpha   90.00
_cell.angle_beta   90.00
_cell.angle_gamma   90.00
#
_symmetry.space_group_name_H-M   'P 1'
#
loop_
_entity.id
_entity.type
_entity.pdbx_description
1 polymer ?
#
loop_
_entity_poly.entity_id
_entity_poly.type
_entity_poly.pdbx_seq_one_letter_code
_entity_poly.pdbx_strand_id
1 'polypeptide(L)'
;TNSRKPIFGYKAMVGSMLFIAILSFVVWAHHMFVTGMNPFLGSIFTLLTLIIAVPSAVKIFNYVTTLWKGNIRFTAAMLFSIGLVSFFLTGGITGIFLGNSAIDIQLHDTYFVVAHFHLVMGSASFFGMMAGVYHWFPKMFGRMMNEKLGYIHFWLTFVGVYLVFFPMHYIGIAGFPRRYYSWTNFETFSGFADLNMLVSV
;
A
#
# COMPACT_ATOMS: atom_id res chain seq x y z
N THR A 1 19.42 -5.84 9.68
CA THR A 1 19.76 -5.77 11.12
C THR A 1 18.94 -6.77 11.93
N ASN A 2 17.60 -6.62 12.01
CA ASN A 2 16.75 -7.50 12.83
C ASN A 2 16.48 -8.88 12.22
N SER A 3 16.69 -9.07 10.92
CA SER A 3 16.69 -10.38 10.25
C SER A 3 18.01 -11.14 10.45
N ARG A 4 19.08 -10.45 10.87
CA ARG A 4 20.45 -10.94 11.00
C ARG A 4 21.00 -11.59 9.74
N LYS A 5 20.51 -11.14 8.58
CA LYS A 5 20.98 -11.53 7.25
C LYS A 5 21.22 -10.29 6.40
N PRO A 6 22.17 -10.32 5.46
CA PRO A 6 22.23 -9.32 4.41
C PRO A 6 20.94 -9.36 3.56
N ILE A 7 20.60 -8.23 2.96
CA ILE A 7 19.44 -8.19 2.07
C ILE A 7 19.65 -9.13 0.88
N PHE A 8 18.66 -9.97 0.62
CA PHE A 8 18.70 -10.87 -0.53
C PHE A 8 18.58 -10.08 -1.82
N GLY A 9 19.39 -10.43 -2.82
CA GLY A 9 19.30 -9.80 -4.13
C GLY A 9 19.55 -8.29 -4.12
N TYR A 10 20.56 -7.78 -3.41
CA TYR A 10 20.83 -6.36 -3.26
C TYR A 10 20.82 -5.59 -4.60
N LYS A 11 21.49 -6.11 -5.62
CA LYS A 11 21.53 -5.46 -6.95
C LYS A 11 20.13 -5.43 -7.60
N ALA A 12 19.37 -6.52 -7.50
CA ALA A 12 17.99 -6.59 -7.98
C ALA A 12 17.08 -5.64 -7.21
N MET A 13 17.27 -5.50 -5.89
CA MET A 13 16.52 -4.53 -5.07
C MET A 13 16.77 -3.09 -5.52
N VAL A 14 18.04 -2.69 -5.68
CA VAL A 14 18.40 -1.35 -6.13
C VAL A 14 17.89 -1.10 -7.55
N GLY A 15 18.08 -2.04 -8.46
CA GLY A 15 17.59 -1.96 -9.83
C GLY A 15 16.06 -1.80 -9.88
N SER A 16 15.34 -2.58 -9.08
CA SER A 16 13.87 -2.48 -8.98
C SER A 16 13.42 -1.12 -8.48
N MET A 17 14.08 -0.55 -7.46
CA MET A 17 13.72 0.79 -6.96
C MET A 17 13.94 1.87 -8.02
N LEU A 18 15.08 1.84 -8.72
CA LEU A 18 15.37 2.79 -9.80
C LEU A 18 14.38 2.65 -10.97
N PHE A 19 14.07 1.41 -11.36
CA PHE A 19 13.15 1.15 -12.44
C PHE A 19 11.72 1.63 -12.12
N ILE A 20 11.23 1.39 -10.89
CA ILE A 20 9.95 1.92 -10.41
C ILE A 20 9.97 3.45 -10.44
N ALA A 21 11.04 4.09 -9.94
CA ALA A 21 11.14 5.54 -9.93
C ALA A 21 11.03 6.14 -11.34
N ILE A 22 11.77 5.59 -12.31
CA ILE A 22 11.75 6.05 -13.70
C ILE A 22 10.37 5.83 -14.34
N LEU A 23 9.81 4.62 -14.22
CA LEU A 23 8.51 4.31 -14.81
C LEU A 23 7.37 5.14 -14.21
N SER A 24 7.44 5.49 -12.94
CA SER A 24 6.41 6.30 -12.28
C SER A 24 6.18 7.65 -12.97
N PHE A 25 7.21 8.25 -13.58
CA PHE A 25 7.05 9.47 -14.37
C PHE A 25 6.35 9.24 -15.72
N VAL A 26 6.46 8.04 -16.28
CA VAL A 26 5.95 7.72 -17.62
C VAL A 26 4.50 7.26 -17.57
N VAL A 27 4.07 6.62 -16.48
CA VAL A 27 2.76 5.96 -16.39
C VAL A 27 1.64 6.82 -15.82
N TRP A 28 1.90 8.06 -15.46
CA TRP A 28 0.94 8.96 -14.79
C TRP A 28 -0.46 8.98 -15.42
N ALA A 29 -0.55 8.83 -16.74
CA ALA A 29 -1.82 8.89 -17.45
C ALA A 29 -2.77 7.72 -17.15
N HIS A 30 -2.36 6.73 -16.36
CA HIS A 30 -3.29 5.72 -15.82
C HIS A 30 -4.36 6.34 -14.89
N HIS A 31 -4.12 7.54 -14.36
CA HIS A 31 -5.14 8.29 -13.62
C HIS A 31 -6.14 9.02 -14.53
N MET A 32 -6.02 8.88 -15.83
CA MET A 32 -6.76 9.65 -16.82
C MET A 32 -7.53 8.76 -17.81
N PHE A 33 -7.73 7.49 -17.53
CA PHE A 33 -8.40 6.55 -18.44
C PHE A 33 -9.83 6.98 -18.82
N VAL A 34 -10.54 7.63 -17.91
CA VAL A 34 -11.94 8.08 -18.13
C VAL A 34 -12.08 9.55 -18.53
N THR A 35 -10.98 10.24 -18.86
CA THR A 35 -11.02 11.65 -19.33
C THR A 35 -11.32 11.82 -20.81
N GLY A 36 -11.71 10.77 -21.52
CA GLY A 36 -11.84 10.78 -22.99
C GLY A 36 -10.55 10.44 -23.72
N MET A 37 -9.62 9.74 -23.05
CA MET A 37 -8.36 9.27 -23.65
C MET A 37 -8.63 8.37 -24.86
N ASN A 38 -7.82 8.54 -25.92
CA ASN A 38 -7.83 7.62 -27.05
C ASN A 38 -7.58 6.18 -26.59
N PRO A 39 -8.39 5.19 -27.01
CA PRO A 39 -8.27 3.78 -26.58
C PRO A 39 -6.88 3.17 -26.84
N PHE A 40 -6.21 3.56 -27.91
CA PHE A 40 -4.84 3.11 -28.20
C PHE A 40 -3.85 3.59 -27.12
N LEU A 41 -3.93 4.87 -26.75
CA LEU A 41 -3.12 5.42 -25.65
C LEU A 41 -3.47 4.75 -24.31
N GLY A 42 -4.75 4.50 -24.04
CA GLY A 42 -5.20 3.76 -22.87
C GLY A 42 -4.56 2.38 -22.78
N SER A 43 -4.47 1.67 -23.91
CA SER A 43 -3.80 0.36 -23.96
C SER A 43 -2.29 0.44 -23.68
N ILE A 44 -1.62 1.47 -24.21
CA ILE A 44 -0.19 1.71 -23.95
C ILE A 44 0.04 1.99 -22.45
N PHE A 45 -0.75 2.89 -21.84
CA PHE A 45 -0.61 3.20 -20.42
C PHE A 45 -0.99 2.04 -19.53
N THR A 46 -1.94 1.20 -19.91
CA THR A 46 -2.23 -0.07 -19.24
C THR A 46 -0.98 -0.95 -19.24
N LEU A 47 -0.38 -1.19 -20.39
CA LEU A 47 0.81 -2.04 -20.49
C LEU A 47 1.98 -1.50 -19.65
N LEU A 48 2.28 -0.22 -19.79
CA LEU A 48 3.35 0.45 -19.03
C LEU A 48 3.11 0.38 -17.52
N THR A 49 1.86 0.57 -17.08
CA THR A 49 1.48 0.50 -15.67
C THR A 49 1.62 -0.92 -15.14
N LEU A 50 1.19 -1.93 -15.89
CA LEU A 50 1.32 -3.34 -15.47
C LEU A 50 2.79 -3.78 -15.41
N ILE A 51 3.67 -3.22 -16.23
CA ILE A 51 5.11 -3.48 -16.14
C ILE A 51 5.69 -3.09 -14.77
N ILE A 52 5.17 -2.06 -14.10
CA ILE A 52 5.62 -1.67 -12.75
C ILE A 52 5.35 -2.77 -11.71
N ALA A 53 4.38 -3.63 -11.94
CA ALA A 53 4.11 -4.75 -11.04
C ALA A 53 5.31 -5.72 -10.93
N VAL A 54 6.10 -5.88 -11.99
CA VAL A 54 7.26 -6.79 -12.02
C VAL A 54 8.34 -6.34 -11.02
N PRO A 55 8.92 -5.14 -11.10
CA PRO A 55 9.92 -4.70 -10.12
C PRO A 55 9.34 -4.57 -8.72
N SER A 56 8.05 -4.28 -8.57
CA SER A 56 7.37 -4.26 -7.28
C SER A 56 7.31 -5.66 -6.66
N ALA A 57 6.99 -6.69 -7.45
CA ALA A 57 7.05 -8.08 -7.01
C ALA A 57 8.47 -8.50 -6.63
N VAL A 58 9.48 -8.12 -7.41
CA VAL A 58 10.89 -8.38 -7.08
C VAL A 58 11.27 -7.80 -5.72
N LYS A 59 10.83 -6.58 -5.39
CA LYS A 59 11.05 -5.98 -4.06
C LYS A 59 10.43 -6.83 -2.95
N ILE A 60 9.17 -7.22 -3.11
CA ILE A 60 8.47 -8.05 -2.12
C ILE A 60 9.17 -9.39 -1.93
N PHE A 61 9.51 -10.08 -3.02
CA PHE A 61 10.22 -11.35 -2.95
C PHE A 61 11.58 -11.20 -2.27
N ASN A 62 12.31 -10.14 -2.54
CA ASN A 62 13.60 -9.87 -1.89
C ASN A 62 13.43 -9.61 -0.37
N TYR A 63 12.37 -8.90 0.05
CA TYR A 63 12.09 -8.73 1.48
C TYR A 63 11.73 -10.06 2.15
N VAL A 64 10.80 -10.82 1.57
CA VAL A 64 10.37 -12.12 2.10
C VAL A 64 11.55 -13.11 2.15
N THR A 65 12.36 -13.18 1.09
CA THR A 65 13.55 -14.05 1.04
C THR A 65 14.63 -13.61 2.03
N THR A 66 14.74 -12.31 2.32
CA THR A 66 15.64 -11.81 3.37
C THR A 66 15.18 -12.30 4.76
N LEU A 67 13.87 -12.39 4.99
CA LEU A 67 13.30 -12.93 6.23
C LEU A 67 13.42 -14.47 6.31
N TRP A 68 13.33 -15.13 5.17
CA TRP A 68 13.36 -16.60 5.09
C TRP A 68 14.64 -17.17 5.70
N LYS A 69 14.50 -18.11 6.61
CA LYS A 69 15.60 -18.71 7.40
C LYS A 69 16.51 -17.67 8.11
N GLY A 70 16.00 -16.48 8.40
CA GLY A 70 16.67 -15.49 9.23
C GLY A 70 16.45 -15.76 10.71
N ASN A 71 17.41 -15.36 11.55
CA ASN A 71 17.20 -15.32 13.00
C ASN A 71 16.54 -14.00 13.37
N ILE A 72 15.21 -13.95 13.17
CA ILE A 72 14.42 -12.72 13.29
C ILE A 72 14.25 -12.32 14.74
N ARG A 73 14.53 -11.05 15.04
CA ARG A 73 14.14 -10.41 16.30
C ARG A 73 12.89 -9.57 16.05
N PHE A 74 11.80 -9.93 16.70
CA PHE A 74 10.51 -9.23 16.58
C PHE A 74 10.49 -7.98 17.47
N THR A 75 11.41 -7.04 17.23
CA THR A 75 11.38 -5.70 17.82
C THR A 75 10.24 -4.87 17.18
N ALA A 76 9.84 -3.78 17.82
CA ALA A 76 8.86 -2.85 17.24
C ALA A 76 9.26 -2.42 15.81
N ALA A 77 10.54 -2.08 15.59
CA ALA A 77 11.07 -1.74 14.27
C ALA A 77 10.86 -2.87 13.24
N MET A 78 11.03 -4.13 13.66
CA MET A 78 10.83 -5.28 12.76
C MET A 78 9.36 -5.51 12.46
N LEU A 79 8.48 -5.38 13.44
CA LEU A 79 7.04 -5.51 13.23
C LEU A 79 6.54 -4.45 12.24
N PHE A 80 6.95 -3.20 12.41
CA PHE A 80 6.62 -2.13 11.44
C PHE A 80 7.17 -2.42 10.04
N SER A 81 8.37 -3.02 9.93
CA SER A 81 8.92 -3.43 8.63
C SER A 81 8.10 -4.55 7.98
N ILE A 82 7.62 -5.51 8.75
CA ILE A 82 6.73 -6.57 8.27
C ILE A 82 5.38 -5.99 7.87
N GLY A 83 4.84 -5.07 8.66
CA GLY A 83 3.61 -4.34 8.36
C GLY A 83 3.69 -3.56 7.03
N LEU A 84 4.82 -2.89 6.76
CA LEU A 84 5.08 -2.27 5.47
C LEU A 84 4.93 -3.26 4.32
N VAL A 85 5.58 -4.43 4.43
CA VAL A 85 5.51 -5.47 3.38
C VAL A 85 4.07 -5.97 3.20
N SER A 86 3.35 -6.17 4.31
CA SER A 86 1.94 -6.60 4.29
C SER A 86 1.04 -5.60 3.56
N PHE A 87 1.09 -4.33 3.92
CA PHE A 87 0.27 -3.29 3.28
C PHE A 87 0.64 -3.07 1.82
N PHE A 88 1.95 -3.06 1.52
CA PHE A 88 2.39 -2.92 0.14
C PHE A 88 1.95 -4.10 -0.74
N LEU A 89 1.96 -5.32 -0.20
CA LEU A 89 1.48 -6.50 -0.93
C LEU A 89 -0.03 -6.41 -1.17
N THR A 90 -0.81 -6.17 -0.11
CA THR A 90 -2.28 -6.08 -0.20
C THR A 90 -2.72 -4.98 -1.16
N GLY A 91 -2.19 -3.78 -0.98
CA GLY A 91 -2.51 -2.65 -1.86
C GLY A 91 -1.92 -2.79 -3.27
N GLY A 92 -0.74 -3.40 -3.42
CA GLY A 92 -0.10 -3.62 -4.72
C GLY A 92 -0.89 -4.57 -5.63
N ILE A 93 -1.48 -5.61 -5.07
CA ILE A 93 -2.38 -6.52 -5.82
C ILE A 93 -3.58 -5.76 -6.37
N THR A 94 -4.19 -4.87 -5.59
CA THR A 94 -5.34 -4.07 -6.04
C THR A 94 -4.95 -3.06 -7.13
N GLY A 95 -3.69 -2.63 -7.17
CA GLY A 95 -3.15 -1.78 -8.23
C GLY A 95 -3.13 -2.42 -9.60
N ILE A 96 -3.05 -3.75 -9.70
CA ILE A 96 -3.13 -4.48 -10.97
C ILE A 96 -4.51 -4.29 -11.62
N PHE A 97 -5.57 -4.27 -10.82
CA PHE A 97 -6.93 -4.02 -11.30
C PHE A 97 -7.07 -2.59 -11.81
N LEU A 98 -6.61 -1.60 -11.05
CA LEU A 98 -6.66 -0.18 -11.42
C LEU A 98 -5.74 0.17 -12.59
N GLY A 99 -4.64 -0.56 -12.76
CA GLY A 99 -3.72 -0.37 -13.89
C GLY A 99 -4.26 -0.82 -15.23
N ASN A 100 -5.35 -1.60 -15.25
CA ASN A 100 -6.01 -2.06 -16.45
C ASN A 100 -7.15 -1.09 -16.81
N SER A 101 -7.06 -0.40 -17.95
CA SER A 101 -8.04 0.59 -18.38
C SER A 101 -9.46 0.05 -18.49
N ALA A 102 -9.64 -1.21 -18.92
CA ALA A 102 -10.97 -1.81 -19.05
C ALA A 102 -11.64 -2.04 -17.68
N ILE A 103 -10.86 -2.34 -16.65
CA ILE A 103 -11.36 -2.54 -15.29
C ILE A 103 -11.50 -1.18 -14.59
N ASP A 104 -10.56 -0.26 -14.81
CA ASP A 104 -10.54 1.04 -14.17
C ASP A 104 -11.77 1.90 -14.54
N ILE A 105 -12.36 1.70 -15.71
CA ILE A 105 -13.62 2.37 -16.10
C ILE A 105 -14.71 2.20 -15.02
N GLN A 106 -14.77 1.01 -14.37
CA GLN A 106 -15.76 0.72 -13.33
C GLN A 106 -15.29 1.14 -11.92
N LEU A 107 -13.98 1.15 -11.68
CA LEU A 107 -13.39 1.41 -10.37
C LEU A 107 -12.89 2.84 -10.19
N HIS A 108 -12.75 3.59 -11.29
CA HIS A 108 -12.22 4.94 -11.27
C HIS A 108 -13.08 5.85 -10.39
N ASP A 109 -12.42 6.67 -9.59
CA ASP A 109 -13.06 7.60 -8.65
C ASP A 109 -14.05 6.97 -7.65
N THR A 110 -13.89 5.67 -7.37
CA THR A 110 -14.60 4.97 -6.29
C THR A 110 -13.73 4.81 -5.05
N TYR A 111 -14.35 4.30 -3.96
CA TYR A 111 -13.63 3.95 -2.73
C TYR A 111 -12.60 2.82 -2.91
N PHE A 112 -12.65 2.06 -4.00
CA PHE A 112 -11.62 1.09 -4.34
C PHE A 112 -10.25 1.77 -4.56
N VAL A 113 -10.25 2.90 -5.26
CA VAL A 113 -9.04 3.70 -5.48
C VAL A 113 -8.52 4.25 -4.15
N VAL A 114 -9.42 4.71 -3.28
CA VAL A 114 -9.07 5.23 -1.94
C VAL A 114 -8.41 4.15 -1.09
N ALA A 115 -8.99 2.96 -1.04
CA ALA A 115 -8.44 1.81 -0.34
C ALA A 115 -7.04 1.44 -0.86
N HIS A 116 -6.90 1.36 -2.18
CA HIS A 116 -5.64 1.03 -2.84
C HIS A 116 -4.50 1.96 -2.40
N PHE A 117 -4.63 3.27 -2.62
CA PHE A 117 -3.50 4.17 -2.36
C PHE A 117 -3.24 4.38 -0.86
N HIS A 118 -4.26 4.25 0.00
CA HIS A 118 -4.04 4.30 1.44
C HIS A 118 -3.24 3.09 1.95
N LEU A 119 -3.40 1.91 1.36
CA LEU A 119 -2.57 0.76 1.71
C LEU A 119 -1.16 0.88 1.12
N VAL A 120 -1.02 1.18 -0.19
CA VAL A 120 0.29 1.20 -0.86
C VAL A 120 1.14 2.40 -0.43
N MET A 121 0.56 3.61 -0.46
CA MET A 121 1.31 4.84 -0.22
C MET A 121 1.17 5.31 1.23
N GLY A 122 -0.05 5.48 1.72
CA GLY A 122 -0.29 6.00 3.06
C GLY A 122 0.29 5.09 4.13
N SER A 123 -0.27 3.89 4.26
CA SER A 123 0.07 2.98 5.36
C SER A 123 1.45 2.37 5.21
N ALA A 124 1.81 1.86 4.02
CA ALA A 124 3.12 1.23 3.83
C ALA A 124 4.27 2.22 4.06
N SER A 125 4.17 3.47 3.56
CA SER A 125 5.19 4.49 3.79
C SER A 125 5.28 4.90 5.26
N PHE A 126 4.13 5.08 5.92
CA PHE A 126 4.08 5.39 7.35
C PHE A 126 4.74 4.29 8.19
N PHE A 127 4.44 3.03 7.90
CA PHE A 127 5.07 1.90 8.60
C PHE A 127 6.57 1.84 8.35
N GLY A 128 7.03 2.17 7.14
CA GLY A 128 8.45 2.31 6.83
C GLY A 128 9.14 3.41 7.63
N MET A 129 8.50 4.56 7.76
CA MET A 129 9.00 5.67 8.59
C MET A 129 9.06 5.27 10.06
N MET A 130 8.01 4.64 10.61
CA MET A 130 7.99 4.19 12.00
C MET A 130 9.05 3.12 12.27
N ALA A 131 9.25 2.18 11.35
CA ALA A 131 10.34 1.21 11.44
C ALA A 131 11.71 1.91 11.55
N GLY A 132 11.92 2.96 10.75
CA GLY A 132 13.12 3.80 10.80
C GLY A 132 13.25 4.54 12.14
N VAL A 133 12.19 5.19 12.60
CA VAL A 133 12.18 5.89 13.89
C VAL A 133 12.57 4.95 15.02
N TYR A 134 11.89 3.82 15.19
CA TYR A 134 12.22 2.84 16.24
C TYR A 134 13.64 2.30 16.13
N HIS A 135 14.14 2.11 14.90
CA HIS A 135 15.48 1.56 14.69
C HIS A 135 16.60 2.57 14.99
N TRP A 136 16.44 3.82 14.57
CA TRP A 136 17.50 4.83 14.69
C TRP A 136 17.37 5.72 15.92
N PHE A 137 16.23 5.70 16.63
CA PHE A 137 16.01 6.48 17.83
C PHE A 137 17.16 6.38 18.85
N PRO A 138 17.70 5.18 19.17
CA PRO A 138 18.81 5.07 20.10
C PRO A 138 20.08 5.77 19.63
N LYS A 139 20.32 5.80 18.31
CA LYS A 139 21.48 6.50 17.73
C LYS A 139 21.33 8.02 17.73
N MET A 140 20.09 8.50 17.59
CA MET A 140 19.79 9.94 17.56
C MET A 140 19.73 10.57 18.95
N PHE A 141 19.20 9.84 19.93
CA PHE A 141 18.87 10.39 21.26
C PHE A 141 19.60 9.71 22.42
N GLY A 142 20.43 8.70 22.17
CA GLY A 142 21.22 7.99 23.19
C GLY A 142 20.42 7.14 24.19
N ARG A 143 19.13 6.92 23.95
CA ARG A 143 18.25 6.13 24.82
C ARG A 143 17.27 5.26 24.03
N MET A 144 16.88 4.11 24.62
CA MET A 144 15.95 3.17 24.01
C MET A 144 14.50 3.64 24.19
N MET A 145 13.67 3.42 23.19
CA MET A 145 12.21 3.51 23.31
C MET A 145 11.66 2.30 24.06
N ASN A 146 10.48 2.46 24.67
CA ASN A 146 9.82 1.36 25.36
C ASN A 146 9.22 0.37 24.33
N GLU A 147 9.76 -0.84 24.28
CA GLU A 147 9.34 -1.89 23.35
C GLU A 147 7.88 -2.33 23.56
N LYS A 148 7.38 -2.38 24.81
CA LYS A 148 5.98 -2.76 25.07
C LYS A 148 5.00 -1.77 24.48
N LEU A 149 5.27 -0.47 24.64
CA LEU A 149 4.47 0.59 24.01
C LEU A 149 4.62 0.54 22.48
N GLY A 150 5.80 0.19 21.97
CA GLY A 150 6.04 -0.03 20.55
C GLY A 150 5.17 -1.15 19.96
N TYR A 151 4.98 -2.25 20.68
CA TYR A 151 4.09 -3.33 20.27
C TYR A 151 2.63 -2.92 20.28
N ILE A 152 2.19 -2.21 21.31
CA ILE A 152 0.81 -1.67 21.38
C ILE A 152 0.57 -0.74 20.20
N HIS A 153 1.48 0.22 19.95
CA HIS A 153 1.39 1.13 18.82
C HIS A 153 1.29 0.37 17.49
N PHE A 154 2.17 -0.64 17.27
CA PHE A 154 2.12 -1.45 16.06
C PHE A 154 0.76 -2.12 15.86
N TRP A 155 0.30 -2.87 16.88
CA TRP A 155 -0.92 -3.67 16.71
C TRP A 155 -2.18 -2.80 16.55
N LEU A 156 -2.30 -1.72 17.33
CA LEU A 156 -3.43 -0.80 17.18
C LEU A 156 -3.46 -0.18 15.78
N THR A 157 -2.31 0.28 15.30
CA THR A 157 -2.22 0.90 13.97
C THR A 157 -2.41 -0.14 12.85
N PHE A 158 -1.79 -1.32 12.97
CA PHE A 158 -1.87 -2.36 11.94
C PHE A 158 -3.30 -2.88 11.76
N VAL A 159 -3.97 -3.20 12.85
CA VAL A 159 -5.35 -3.67 12.84
C VAL A 159 -6.29 -2.55 12.39
N GLY A 160 -6.13 -1.34 12.94
CA GLY A 160 -6.95 -0.19 12.58
C GLY A 160 -6.89 0.14 11.08
N VAL A 161 -5.71 0.13 10.49
CA VAL A 161 -5.54 0.36 9.04
C VAL A 161 -6.31 -0.67 8.21
N TYR A 162 -6.21 -1.95 8.55
CA TYR A 162 -6.97 -2.97 7.81
C TYR A 162 -8.48 -2.86 8.04
N LEU A 163 -8.91 -2.56 9.26
CA LEU A 163 -10.33 -2.38 9.56
C LEU A 163 -10.94 -1.21 8.79
N VAL A 164 -10.20 -0.14 8.59
CA VAL A 164 -10.67 1.04 7.84
C VAL A 164 -10.59 0.81 6.33
N PHE A 165 -9.42 0.47 5.80
CA PHE A 165 -9.19 0.53 4.35
C PHE A 165 -9.56 -0.77 3.61
N PHE A 166 -9.56 -1.92 4.28
CA PHE A 166 -9.91 -3.17 3.60
C PHE A 166 -11.40 -3.23 3.18
N PRO A 167 -12.37 -2.86 4.04
CA PRO A 167 -13.78 -2.80 3.66
C PRO A 167 -14.07 -1.80 2.53
N MET A 168 -13.27 -0.73 2.40
CA MET A 168 -13.44 0.25 1.32
C MET A 168 -13.30 -0.36 -0.09
N HIS A 169 -12.58 -1.47 -0.25
CA HIS A 169 -12.53 -2.17 -1.53
C HIS A 169 -13.90 -2.69 -1.93
N TYR A 170 -14.65 -3.28 -1.00
CA TYR A 170 -15.99 -3.80 -1.27
C TYR A 170 -16.99 -2.70 -1.59
N ILE A 171 -16.94 -1.61 -0.84
CA ILE A 171 -17.77 -0.41 -1.08
C ILE A 171 -17.43 0.17 -2.46
N GLY A 172 -16.15 0.21 -2.84
CA GLY A 172 -15.72 0.69 -4.13
C GLY A 172 -16.13 -0.20 -5.30
N ILE A 173 -16.09 -1.54 -5.14
CA ILE A 173 -16.61 -2.49 -6.15
C ILE A 173 -18.11 -2.32 -6.34
N ALA A 174 -18.86 -2.00 -5.27
CA ALA A 174 -20.28 -1.67 -5.35
C ALA A 174 -20.55 -0.34 -6.06
N GLY A 175 -19.52 0.44 -6.38
CA GLY A 175 -19.65 1.70 -7.13
C GLY A 175 -19.74 2.96 -6.28
N PHE A 176 -19.48 2.87 -4.96
CA PHE A 176 -19.55 4.03 -4.09
C PHE A 176 -18.46 5.06 -4.47
N PRO A 177 -18.86 6.30 -4.87
CA PRO A 177 -17.91 7.30 -5.35
C PRO A 177 -17.09 7.89 -4.22
N ARG A 178 -15.86 8.28 -4.51
CA ARG A 178 -15.07 9.17 -3.64
C ARG A 178 -15.47 10.64 -3.86
N ARG A 179 -15.08 11.54 -2.95
CA ARG A 179 -15.28 13.01 -3.07
C ARG A 179 -16.76 13.42 -3.08
N TYR A 180 -17.57 12.78 -2.28
CA TYR A 180 -18.98 13.13 -2.12
C TYR A 180 -19.16 14.22 -1.06
N TYR A 181 -20.24 15.02 -1.21
CA TYR A 181 -20.64 16.02 -0.23
C TYR A 181 -21.33 15.41 0.99
N SER A 182 -22.23 14.46 0.76
CA SER A 182 -22.95 13.74 1.82
C SER A 182 -23.18 12.30 1.38
N TRP A 183 -22.88 11.35 2.27
CA TRP A 183 -23.13 9.92 2.03
C TRP A 183 -24.64 9.58 2.08
N THR A 184 -25.45 10.42 2.76
CA THR A 184 -26.91 10.22 2.85
C THR A 184 -27.64 10.22 1.51
N ASN A 185 -27.01 10.76 0.46
CA ASN A 185 -27.55 10.75 -0.88
C ASN A 185 -27.41 9.38 -1.60
N PHE A 186 -26.79 8.41 -0.95
CA PHE A 186 -26.47 7.10 -1.50
C PHE A 186 -27.14 6.00 -0.67
N GLU A 187 -28.48 5.99 -0.59
CA GLU A 187 -29.28 5.03 0.19
C GLU A 187 -28.92 3.57 -0.12
N THR A 188 -28.62 3.27 -1.39
CA THR A 188 -28.20 1.93 -1.84
C THR A 188 -26.96 1.40 -1.13
N PHE A 189 -26.12 2.30 -0.61
CA PHE A 189 -24.87 1.96 0.07
C PHE A 189 -24.90 2.20 1.57
N SER A 190 -26.05 2.51 2.15
CA SER A 190 -26.17 2.88 3.56
C SER A 190 -25.53 1.86 4.50
N GLY A 191 -25.78 0.56 4.33
CA GLY A 191 -25.21 -0.47 5.18
C GLY A 191 -23.68 -0.57 5.11
N PHE A 192 -23.08 -0.31 3.96
CA PHE A 192 -21.61 -0.27 3.82
C PHE A 192 -21.01 1.03 4.35
N ALA A 193 -21.70 2.16 4.14
CA ALA A 193 -21.25 3.46 4.63
C ALA A 193 -21.26 3.49 6.16
N ASP A 194 -22.30 2.95 6.80
CA ASP A 194 -22.40 2.84 8.25
C ASP A 194 -21.28 1.98 8.82
N LEU A 195 -21.00 0.82 8.22
CA LEU A 195 -19.88 -0.03 8.62
C LEU A 195 -18.54 0.70 8.49
N ASN A 196 -18.32 1.39 7.38
CA ASN A 196 -17.08 2.13 7.16
C ASN A 196 -16.96 3.31 8.12
N MET A 197 -18.04 4.01 8.41
CA MET A 197 -18.06 5.09 9.40
C MET A 197 -17.75 4.56 10.80
N LEU A 198 -18.37 3.45 11.20
CA LEU A 198 -18.14 2.81 12.50
C LEU A 198 -16.66 2.42 12.69
N VAL A 199 -16.00 1.99 11.64
CA VAL A 199 -14.61 1.52 11.68
C VAL A 199 -13.61 2.67 11.59
N SER A 200 -14.00 3.83 11.05
CA SER A 200 -13.14 5.01 10.89
C SER A 200 -13.17 5.99 12.06
N VAL A 201 -14.13 5.85 12.97
CA VAL A 201 -14.24 6.62 14.24
C VAL A 201 -13.47 5.94 15.36
#